data_5972d5c69c6c233b56b9e54688a46fb6
#
_entry.id   5972d5c69c6c233b56b9e54688a46fb6
#
_cell.length_a   1.000
_cell.length_b   1.000
_cell.length_c   1.000
_cell.angle_alpha   90.00
_cell.angle_beta   90.00
_cell.angle_gamma   90.00
#
_symmetry.space_group_name_H-M   'P 1'
#
loop_
_entity.id
_entity.type
_entity.pdbx_description
1 polymer ?
#
loop_
_entity_poly.entity_id
_entity_poly.type
_entity_poly.pdbx_seq_one_letter_code
_entity_poly.pdbx_strand_id
1 'polypeptide(L)'
;KLGVIITLLTLCICLMTPQMHAKAASGKTTIAVSAGSLNIGQTVTVTAKALSASGDSAYANMVLTYDAGILEFVSCNATYGGGGGSISVASDSFSVTLKAISAGKASISLSATDGVIYGTEEELDSMAGSSTSVTVKNEAAGSNTGNNSNTGSNTNTAALSADNSLKALTISPGTLSPAFKGSTTKYTATVDNSVTSIAVSAT
;
A
#
# COMPACT_ATOMS: atom_id res chain seq x y z
N LYS A 1 -24.98 -23.99 65.77
CA LYS A 1 -25.64 -23.10 64.80
C LYS A 1 -24.85 -21.81 64.53
N LEU A 2 -24.09 -21.29 65.46
CA LEU A 2 -23.28 -20.07 65.31
C LEU A 2 -22.06 -20.30 64.44
N GLY A 3 -21.41 -21.46 64.47
CA GLY A 3 -20.25 -21.78 63.63
C GLY A 3 -20.56 -21.86 62.11
N VAL A 4 -21.75 -22.35 61.74
CA VAL A 4 -22.17 -22.43 60.33
C VAL A 4 -22.47 -21.05 59.73
N ILE A 5 -22.96 -20.12 60.54
CA ILE A 5 -23.26 -18.75 60.11
C ILE A 5 -21.96 -17.98 59.87
N ILE A 6 -20.92 -18.19 60.71
CA ILE A 6 -19.62 -17.52 60.53
C ILE A 6 -18.90 -18.04 59.30
N THR A 7 -18.95 -19.35 59.01
CA THR A 7 -18.34 -19.90 57.76
C THR A 7 -19.09 -19.46 56.50
N LEU A 8 -20.41 -19.32 56.55
CA LEU A 8 -21.18 -18.83 55.40
C LEU A 8 -20.94 -17.33 55.14
N LEU A 9 -20.75 -16.54 56.21
CA LEU A 9 -20.45 -15.11 56.11
C LEU A 9 -19.04 -14.86 55.56
N THR A 10 -18.05 -15.69 55.99
CA THR A 10 -16.67 -15.59 55.45
C THR A 10 -16.61 -16.00 53.98
N LEU A 11 -17.36 -17.00 53.58
CA LEU A 11 -17.44 -17.40 52.16
C LEU A 11 -18.15 -16.32 51.31
N CYS A 12 -19.16 -15.64 51.82
CA CYS A 12 -19.85 -14.56 51.14
C CYS A 12 -18.97 -13.31 50.97
N ILE A 13 -18.07 -13.02 51.94
CA ILE A 13 -17.14 -11.89 51.86
C ILE A 13 -16.05 -12.15 50.81
N CYS A 14 -15.59 -13.42 50.65
CA CYS A 14 -14.63 -13.77 49.58
C CYS A 14 -15.20 -13.64 48.16
N LEU A 15 -16.52 -13.69 47.99
CA LEU A 15 -17.18 -13.50 46.70
C LEU A 15 -17.43 -12.02 46.36
N MET A 16 -17.18 -11.10 47.30
CA MET A 16 -17.30 -9.65 47.11
C MET A 16 -15.93 -8.94 47.05
N THR A 17 -14.88 -9.64 46.66
CA THR A 17 -13.68 -8.90 46.24
C THR A 17 -14.03 -8.01 45.05
N PRO A 18 -13.81 -6.68 45.13
CA PRO A 18 -14.01 -5.84 43.98
C PRO A 18 -13.13 -6.42 42.87
N GLN A 19 -13.73 -6.85 41.80
CA GLN A 19 -13.02 -7.15 40.56
C GLN A 19 -12.30 -5.85 40.21
N MET A 20 -11.01 -5.77 40.50
CA MET A 20 -10.20 -4.70 39.96
C MET A 20 -10.22 -4.91 38.48
N HIS A 21 -11.10 -4.17 37.78
CA HIS A 21 -11.06 -4.08 36.35
C HIS A 21 -9.65 -3.56 36.03
N ALA A 22 -8.84 -4.40 35.40
CA ALA A 22 -7.57 -3.97 34.88
C ALA A 22 -7.85 -2.70 34.04
N LYS A 23 -7.04 -1.67 34.22
CA LYS A 23 -7.15 -0.46 33.44
C LYS A 23 -7.14 -0.86 31.98
N ALA A 24 -8.18 -0.45 31.24
CA ALA A 24 -8.33 -0.71 29.83
C ALA A 24 -7.01 -0.48 29.08
N ALA A 25 -6.45 -1.53 28.53
CA ALA A 25 -5.23 -1.44 27.73
C ALA A 25 -5.57 -0.82 26.38
N SER A 26 -4.76 0.13 25.93
CA SER A 26 -4.92 0.73 24.61
C SER A 26 -3.88 0.18 23.64
N GLY A 27 -4.26 0.10 22.39
CA GLY A 27 -3.38 -0.30 21.29
C GLY A 27 -3.26 0.78 20.22
N LYS A 28 -2.39 0.54 19.28
CA LYS A 28 -2.17 1.39 18.10
C LYS A 28 -1.82 0.55 16.90
N THR A 29 -2.12 1.08 15.73
CA THR A 29 -1.61 0.54 14.48
C THR A 29 -0.40 1.33 14.00
N THR A 30 0.43 0.72 13.16
CA THR A 30 1.53 1.39 12.46
C THR A 30 1.54 1.00 10.99
N ILE A 31 1.84 1.95 10.12
CA ILE A 31 2.03 1.75 8.69
C ILE A 31 3.45 2.17 8.30
N ALA A 32 4.13 1.32 7.56
CA ALA A 32 5.37 1.65 6.86
C ALA A 32 5.19 1.41 5.35
N VAL A 33 5.72 2.30 4.53
CA VAL A 33 5.73 2.16 3.06
C VAL A 33 7.16 2.06 2.57
N SER A 34 7.41 1.18 1.59
CA SER A 34 8.76 0.99 1.02
C SER A 34 9.24 2.20 0.22
N ALA A 35 8.33 3.06 -0.24
CA ALA A 35 8.65 4.29 -0.96
C ALA A 35 7.54 5.33 -0.76
N GLY A 36 7.93 6.59 -0.54
CA GLY A 36 6.99 7.73 -0.45
C GLY A 36 6.64 8.33 -1.81
N SER A 37 7.34 7.93 -2.87
CA SER A 37 7.10 8.38 -4.25
C SER A 37 7.34 7.25 -5.22
N LEU A 38 6.47 7.14 -6.23
CA LEU A 38 6.48 6.12 -7.29
C LEU A 38 6.24 6.77 -8.64
N ASN A 39 6.66 6.10 -9.70
CA ASN A 39 6.17 6.36 -11.05
C ASN A 39 5.04 5.38 -11.39
N ILE A 40 4.16 5.74 -12.32
CA ILE A 40 3.11 4.84 -12.82
C ILE A 40 3.73 3.52 -13.27
N GLY A 41 3.12 2.40 -12.88
CA GLY A 41 3.60 1.04 -13.14
C GLY A 41 4.51 0.46 -12.05
N GLN A 42 5.12 1.27 -11.20
CA GLN A 42 5.92 0.80 -10.06
C GLN A 42 5.03 0.32 -8.91
N THR A 43 5.62 -0.49 -8.03
CA THR A 43 4.94 -1.05 -6.86
C THR A 43 5.49 -0.47 -5.56
N VAL A 44 4.64 -0.41 -4.55
CA VAL A 44 4.98 -0.10 -3.16
C VAL A 44 4.52 -1.24 -2.27
N THR A 45 5.35 -1.61 -1.31
CA THR A 45 4.96 -2.52 -0.23
C THR A 45 4.54 -1.69 0.97
N VAL A 46 3.34 -1.95 1.47
CA VAL A 46 2.77 -1.36 2.67
C VAL A 46 2.83 -2.42 3.77
N THR A 47 3.54 -2.15 4.84
CA THR A 47 3.60 -3.04 6.01
C THR A 47 2.74 -2.46 7.13
N ALA A 48 1.80 -3.24 7.61
CA ALA A 48 0.85 -2.92 8.67
C ALA A 48 1.16 -3.75 9.92
N LYS A 49 1.06 -3.14 11.10
CA LYS A 49 1.22 -3.83 12.39
C LYS A 49 0.22 -3.31 13.41
N ALA A 50 -0.22 -4.21 14.29
CA ALA A 50 -0.98 -3.90 15.49
C ALA A 50 -0.09 -4.09 16.73
N LEU A 51 -0.09 -3.10 17.60
CA LEU A 51 0.76 -3.05 18.80
C LEU A 51 -0.04 -2.59 20.01
N SER A 52 0.35 -3.02 21.20
CA SER A 52 -0.08 -2.40 22.45
C SER A 52 0.49 -0.97 22.57
N ALA A 53 0.04 -0.21 23.56
CA ALA A 53 0.61 1.10 23.86
C ALA A 53 2.09 1.02 24.28
N SER A 54 2.49 -0.07 24.95
CA SER A 54 3.90 -0.38 25.32
C SER A 54 4.75 -0.79 24.11
N GLY A 55 4.14 -1.20 23.00
CA GLY A 55 4.83 -1.60 21.79
C GLY A 55 4.90 -3.12 21.57
N ASP A 56 4.25 -3.89 22.43
CA ASP A 56 4.16 -5.34 22.28
C ASP A 56 3.26 -5.69 21.08
N SER A 57 3.56 -6.79 20.40
CA SER A 57 2.76 -7.26 19.28
C SER A 57 1.36 -7.67 19.74
N ALA A 58 0.34 -7.25 19.00
CA ALA A 58 -1.05 -7.58 19.28
C ALA A 58 -1.71 -8.17 18.05
N TYR A 59 -2.46 -9.25 18.21
CA TYR A 59 -3.35 -9.77 17.18
C TYR A 59 -4.60 -8.91 17.12
N ALA A 60 -5.00 -8.47 15.94
CA ALA A 60 -6.19 -7.62 15.78
C ALA A 60 -6.86 -7.83 14.42
N ASN A 61 -8.13 -7.45 14.33
CA ASN A 61 -8.83 -7.31 13.06
C ASN A 61 -8.46 -5.96 12.43
N MET A 62 -7.57 -5.99 11.44
CA MET A 62 -7.05 -4.81 10.78
C MET A 62 -7.75 -4.57 9.43
N VAL A 63 -8.04 -3.30 9.13
CA VAL A 63 -8.58 -2.87 7.83
C VAL A 63 -7.65 -1.80 7.25
N LEU A 64 -6.99 -2.15 6.14
CA LEU A 64 -6.19 -1.24 5.33
C LEU A 64 -7.08 -0.67 4.23
N THR A 65 -7.19 0.66 4.14
CA THR A 65 -7.86 1.36 3.04
C THR A 65 -6.84 2.17 2.24
N TYR A 66 -7.02 2.22 0.93
CA TYR A 66 -6.14 2.95 0.01
C TYR A 66 -6.96 3.54 -1.15
N ASP A 67 -6.40 4.55 -1.81
CA ASP A 67 -7.02 5.18 -2.97
C ASP A 67 -6.93 4.26 -4.21
N ALA A 68 -8.02 3.55 -4.51
CA ALA A 68 -8.10 2.61 -5.63
C ALA A 68 -8.11 3.31 -7.02
N GLY A 69 -8.29 4.62 -7.08
CA GLY A 69 -8.14 5.40 -8.31
C GLY A 69 -6.68 5.67 -8.68
N ILE A 70 -5.76 5.52 -7.72
CA ILE A 70 -4.32 5.79 -7.89
C ILE A 70 -3.49 4.53 -7.71
N LEU A 71 -3.91 3.62 -6.83
CA LEU A 71 -3.21 2.38 -6.50
C LEU A 71 -4.09 1.16 -6.78
N GLU A 72 -3.52 0.13 -7.39
CA GLU A 72 -4.15 -1.16 -7.65
C GLU A 72 -3.57 -2.23 -6.73
N PHE A 73 -4.43 -3.12 -6.19
CA PHE A 73 -3.99 -4.26 -5.39
C PHE A 73 -3.26 -5.29 -6.25
N VAL A 74 -2.10 -5.76 -5.78
CA VAL A 74 -1.32 -6.81 -6.42
C VAL A 74 -1.32 -8.09 -5.59
N SER A 75 -0.94 -8.01 -4.31
CA SER A 75 -0.85 -9.18 -3.44
C SER A 75 -0.88 -8.80 -1.96
N CYS A 76 -1.22 -9.78 -1.12
CA CYS A 76 -1.10 -9.73 0.33
C CYS A 76 -0.40 -11.02 0.81
N ASN A 77 0.46 -10.91 1.82
CA ASN A 77 1.18 -12.06 2.40
C ASN A 77 0.38 -12.81 3.47
N ALA A 78 -0.84 -12.38 3.76
CA ALA A 78 -1.75 -13.00 4.73
C ALA A 78 -3.08 -13.36 4.06
N THR A 79 -3.89 -14.20 4.73
CA THR A 79 -5.29 -14.41 4.34
C THR A 79 -6.04 -13.11 4.54
N TYR A 80 -6.73 -12.66 3.51
CA TYR A 80 -7.42 -11.37 3.49
C TYR A 80 -8.82 -11.49 2.92
N GLY A 81 -9.66 -10.52 3.28
CA GLY A 81 -10.96 -10.25 2.67
C GLY A 81 -11.00 -8.84 2.08
N GLY A 82 -12.04 -8.57 1.28
CA GLY A 82 -12.26 -7.25 0.71
C GLY A 82 -11.73 -7.09 -0.72
N GLY A 83 -11.63 -5.84 -1.18
CA GLY A 83 -11.22 -5.43 -2.52
C GLY A 83 -11.65 -3.98 -2.79
N GLY A 84 -11.31 -3.45 -3.97
CA GLY A 84 -11.76 -2.12 -4.39
C GLY A 84 -11.29 -0.97 -3.49
N GLY A 85 -10.09 -1.04 -2.92
CA GLY A 85 -9.54 0.00 -2.04
C GLY A 85 -9.59 -0.32 -0.55
N SER A 86 -10.08 -1.52 -0.15
CA SER A 86 -10.12 -1.96 1.25
C SER A 86 -9.72 -3.42 1.39
N ILE A 87 -8.85 -3.72 2.34
CA ILE A 87 -8.33 -5.07 2.63
C ILE A 87 -8.42 -5.31 4.12
N SER A 88 -9.10 -6.40 4.52
CA SER A 88 -9.26 -6.81 5.91
C SER A 88 -8.40 -8.03 6.21
N VAL A 89 -7.62 -7.98 7.28
CA VAL A 89 -6.73 -9.06 7.74
C VAL A 89 -6.83 -9.19 9.25
N ALA A 90 -6.99 -10.43 9.74
CA ALA A 90 -6.89 -10.75 11.15
C ALA A 90 -5.48 -11.30 11.42
N SER A 91 -4.60 -10.48 12.01
CA SER A 91 -3.19 -10.78 12.24
C SER A 91 -2.57 -9.76 13.21
N ASP A 92 -1.34 -9.98 13.60
CA ASP A 92 -0.48 -9.00 14.28
C ASP A 92 0.24 -8.09 13.28
N SER A 93 0.54 -8.63 12.11
CA SER A 93 1.20 -7.90 11.03
C SER A 93 0.91 -8.52 9.67
N PHE A 94 0.88 -7.69 8.63
CA PHE A 94 0.81 -8.13 7.24
C PHE A 94 1.45 -7.12 6.31
N SER A 95 1.68 -7.54 5.07
CA SER A 95 2.19 -6.68 4.02
C SER A 95 1.35 -6.81 2.76
N VAL A 96 1.04 -5.65 2.17
CA VAL A 96 0.30 -5.55 0.90
C VAL A 96 1.21 -4.90 -0.14
N THR A 97 1.23 -5.46 -1.33
CA THR A 97 1.86 -4.84 -2.50
C THR A 97 0.79 -4.15 -3.33
N LEU A 98 0.98 -2.86 -3.55
CA LEU A 98 0.13 -2.00 -4.38
C LEU A 98 0.92 -1.50 -5.58
N LYS A 99 0.28 -1.40 -6.75
CA LYS A 99 0.85 -0.88 -8.00
C LYS A 99 0.27 0.49 -8.30
N ALA A 100 1.12 1.43 -8.67
CA ALA A 100 0.72 2.75 -9.11
C ALA A 100 0.08 2.68 -10.52
N ILE A 101 -1.16 3.14 -10.65
CA ILE A 101 -1.94 3.11 -11.91
C ILE A 101 -2.29 4.50 -12.44
N SER A 102 -2.25 5.52 -11.58
CA SER A 102 -2.58 6.89 -11.96
C SER A 102 -1.73 7.87 -11.15
N ALA A 103 -1.39 9.01 -11.74
CA ALA A 103 -0.66 10.07 -11.03
C ALA A 103 -1.55 10.75 -9.98
N GLY A 104 -0.96 11.10 -8.85
CA GLY A 104 -1.67 11.76 -7.76
C GLY A 104 -1.07 11.44 -6.39
N LYS A 105 -1.69 11.95 -5.34
CA LYS A 105 -1.34 11.63 -3.95
C LYS A 105 -2.36 10.65 -3.39
N ALA A 106 -1.96 9.40 -3.24
CA ALA A 106 -2.77 8.34 -2.65
C ALA A 106 -2.66 8.35 -1.13
N SER A 107 -3.78 8.37 -0.44
CA SER A 107 -3.86 8.15 1.01
C SER A 107 -3.96 6.66 1.31
N ILE A 108 -3.29 6.23 2.36
CA ILE A 108 -3.34 4.87 2.89
C ILE A 108 -3.61 4.98 4.38
N SER A 109 -4.66 4.34 4.89
CA SER A 109 -5.00 4.33 6.31
C SER A 109 -5.22 2.93 6.83
N LEU A 110 -4.96 2.72 8.10
CA LEU A 110 -5.10 1.46 8.81
C LEU A 110 -5.91 1.70 10.08
N SER A 111 -6.98 0.95 10.25
CA SER A 111 -7.74 0.84 11.48
C SER A 111 -7.66 -0.59 12.01
N ALA A 112 -7.90 -0.77 13.29
CA ALA A 112 -7.96 -2.08 13.91
C ALA A 112 -9.01 -2.12 15.02
N THR A 113 -9.56 -3.31 15.25
CA THR A 113 -10.48 -3.65 16.34
C THR A 113 -10.09 -4.99 16.94
N ASP A 114 -10.66 -5.27 18.11
CA ASP A 114 -10.52 -6.58 18.78
C ASP A 114 -9.05 -7.00 18.99
N GLY A 115 -8.25 -6.07 19.50
CA GLY A 115 -6.83 -6.32 19.75
C GLY A 115 -6.60 -7.19 20.98
N VAL A 116 -5.69 -8.18 20.87
CA VAL A 116 -5.25 -9.05 21.99
C VAL A 116 -3.72 -9.09 21.99
N ILE A 117 -3.10 -8.80 23.15
CA ILE A 117 -1.64 -8.79 23.28
C ILE A 117 -1.11 -10.22 23.29
N TYR A 118 -0.10 -10.51 22.48
CA TYR A 118 0.57 -11.81 22.50
C TYR A 118 1.22 -12.12 23.84
N GLY A 119 0.97 -13.33 24.35
CA GLY A 119 1.62 -13.87 25.53
C GLY A 119 0.95 -13.50 26.86
N THR A 120 0.15 -12.43 26.92
CA THR A 120 -0.63 -12.08 28.12
C THR A 120 -2.12 -12.34 27.94
N GLU A 121 -2.58 -12.49 26.70
CA GLU A 121 -4.00 -12.64 26.34
C GLU A 121 -4.85 -11.44 26.82
N GLU A 122 -4.22 -10.29 27.07
CA GLU A 122 -4.89 -9.07 27.50
C GLU A 122 -5.60 -8.43 26.32
N GLU A 123 -6.89 -8.16 26.47
CA GLU A 123 -7.70 -7.48 25.46
C GLU A 123 -7.40 -5.97 25.44
N LEU A 124 -7.37 -5.39 24.23
CA LEU A 124 -7.20 -3.96 24.01
C LEU A 124 -8.55 -3.31 23.77
N ASP A 125 -8.99 -2.47 24.70
CA ASP A 125 -10.29 -1.79 24.64
C ASP A 125 -10.39 -0.78 23.50
N SER A 126 -9.28 -0.30 22.99
CA SER A 126 -9.22 0.66 21.88
C SER A 126 -7.95 0.50 21.08
N MET A 127 -8.06 0.70 19.77
CA MET A 127 -6.96 0.68 18.82
C MET A 127 -6.88 2.01 18.06
N ALA A 128 -5.82 2.78 18.27
CA ALA A 128 -5.59 3.99 17.50
C ALA A 128 -5.17 3.64 16.06
N GLY A 129 -5.88 4.22 15.08
CA GLY A 129 -5.54 4.06 13.67
C GLY A 129 -4.29 4.84 13.26
N SER A 130 -3.72 4.50 12.11
CA SER A 130 -2.59 5.21 11.50
C SER A 130 -2.84 5.50 10.03
N SER A 131 -2.16 6.51 9.48
CA SER A 131 -2.26 6.87 8.07
C SER A 131 -0.92 7.33 7.50
N THR A 132 -0.76 7.18 6.20
CA THR A 132 0.38 7.64 5.41
C THR A 132 -0.10 8.02 4.01
N SER A 133 0.81 8.49 3.16
CA SER A 133 0.50 8.76 1.76
C SER A 133 1.68 8.43 0.86
N VAL A 134 1.38 8.10 -0.39
CA VAL A 134 2.35 7.88 -1.45
C VAL A 134 2.03 8.82 -2.60
N THR A 135 3.04 9.48 -3.16
CA THR A 135 2.89 10.34 -4.34
C THR A 135 3.24 9.56 -5.60
N VAL A 136 2.30 9.45 -6.52
CA VAL A 136 2.54 8.83 -7.83
C VAL A 136 2.77 9.92 -8.86
N LYS A 137 3.91 9.83 -9.54
CA LYS A 137 4.32 10.74 -10.63
C LYS A 137 3.99 10.14 -11.99
N ASN A 138 3.77 11.01 -12.97
CA ASN A 138 3.43 10.62 -14.34
C ASN A 138 4.64 10.20 -15.19
N GLU A 139 5.80 9.96 -14.58
CA GLU A 139 6.95 9.46 -15.32
C GLU A 139 6.84 7.95 -15.47
N ALA A 140 6.73 7.47 -16.71
CA ALA A 140 6.86 6.06 -17.02
C ALA A 140 8.24 5.55 -16.58
N ALA A 141 8.28 4.38 -15.90
CA ALA A 141 9.54 3.72 -15.58
C ALA A 141 10.25 3.34 -16.89
N GLY A 142 11.27 4.09 -17.27
CA GLY A 142 12.06 3.80 -18.47
C GLY A 142 12.64 5.05 -19.13
N SER A 143 13.52 5.76 -18.46
CA SER A 143 14.55 6.55 -19.15
C SER A 143 15.91 6.16 -18.59
N ASN A 144 16.64 5.40 -19.39
CA ASN A 144 18.03 5.10 -19.17
C ASN A 144 18.82 6.39 -19.39
N THR A 145 19.20 7.08 -18.34
CA THR A 145 19.97 8.32 -18.39
C THR A 145 21.42 8.00 -18.68
N GLY A 146 21.83 8.17 -19.92
CA GLY A 146 23.23 8.38 -20.26
C GLY A 146 23.74 9.64 -19.56
N ASN A 147 24.85 9.47 -18.82
CA ASN A 147 25.62 10.45 -18.09
C ASN A 147 25.94 11.71 -18.93
N ASN A 148 25.58 12.90 -18.47
CA ASN A 148 26.38 14.09 -18.77
C ASN A 148 26.36 15.07 -17.59
N SER A 149 27.50 15.16 -16.93
CA SER A 149 27.81 16.16 -15.93
C SER A 149 27.84 17.55 -16.54
N ASN A 150 27.03 18.49 -16.09
CA ASN A 150 27.45 19.88 -16.04
C ASN A 150 26.75 20.64 -14.89
N THR A 151 27.60 21.25 -14.08
CA THR A 151 27.28 22.11 -12.94
C THR A 151 26.65 23.42 -13.41
N GLY A 152 25.49 23.79 -12.86
CA GLY A 152 24.88 25.09 -13.08
C GLY A 152 23.56 25.24 -12.35
N SER A 153 23.60 25.95 -11.24
CA SER A 153 22.42 26.40 -10.49
C SER A 153 21.50 27.23 -11.40
N ASN A 154 20.25 26.76 -11.59
CA ASN A 154 19.13 27.64 -11.91
C ASN A 154 17.80 26.98 -11.53
N THR A 155 17.10 27.62 -10.62
CA THR A 155 15.70 27.38 -10.28
C THR A 155 14.83 27.68 -11.50
N ASN A 156 14.46 26.63 -12.26
CA ASN A 156 13.37 26.69 -13.22
C ASN A 156 12.48 25.47 -13.00
N THR A 157 11.34 25.70 -12.39
CA THR A 157 10.19 24.80 -12.46
C THR A 157 9.73 24.73 -13.93
N ALA A 158 10.38 23.88 -14.73
CA ALA A 158 9.89 23.57 -16.05
C ALA A 158 8.53 22.87 -15.89
N ALA A 159 7.47 23.49 -16.36
CA ALA A 159 6.18 22.85 -16.48
C ALA A 159 6.35 21.57 -17.28
N LEU A 160 5.91 20.44 -16.71
CA LEU A 160 5.90 19.16 -17.41
C LEU A 160 5.11 19.32 -18.70
N SER A 161 5.71 18.93 -19.82
CA SER A 161 5.04 18.95 -21.12
C SER A 161 3.78 18.08 -21.06
N ALA A 162 2.64 18.66 -21.35
CA ALA A 162 1.38 17.94 -21.56
C ALA A 162 1.32 17.29 -22.96
N ASP A 163 2.39 17.39 -23.72
CA ASP A 163 2.51 16.81 -25.05
C ASP A 163 2.84 15.32 -24.92
N ASN A 164 1.84 14.48 -25.17
CA ASN A 164 1.91 13.02 -25.25
C ASN A 164 1.98 12.53 -26.70
N SER A 165 2.28 13.41 -27.65
CA SER A 165 2.40 13.06 -29.04
C SER A 165 3.69 12.30 -29.34
N LEU A 166 3.56 11.24 -30.13
CA LEU A 166 4.71 10.48 -30.62
C LEU A 166 5.46 11.33 -31.66
N LYS A 167 6.79 11.48 -31.49
CA LYS A 167 7.65 12.25 -32.39
C LYS A 167 8.21 11.42 -33.56
N ALA A 168 8.41 10.13 -33.33
CA ALA A 168 8.86 9.21 -34.36
C ALA A 168 8.36 7.79 -34.06
N LEU A 169 8.08 7.04 -35.12
CA LEU A 169 7.79 5.61 -35.11
C LEU A 169 8.54 4.97 -36.27
N THR A 170 9.39 3.99 -35.95
CA THR A 170 10.15 3.23 -36.95
C THR A 170 10.04 1.73 -36.67
N ILE A 171 10.18 0.94 -37.74
CA ILE A 171 10.26 -0.52 -37.66
C ILE A 171 11.49 -1.00 -38.42
N SER A 172 12.07 -2.12 -38.00
CA SER A 172 13.19 -2.78 -38.68
C SER A 172 13.15 -4.29 -38.44
N PRO A 173 13.25 -5.13 -39.47
CA PRO A 173 13.13 -4.78 -40.90
C PRO A 173 11.68 -4.48 -41.28
N GLY A 174 11.49 -3.80 -42.39
CA GLY A 174 10.17 -3.48 -42.97
C GLY A 174 9.93 -1.98 -43.17
N THR A 175 8.75 -1.66 -43.66
CA THR A 175 8.31 -0.28 -43.92
C THR A 175 6.93 -0.04 -43.33
N LEU A 176 6.74 1.16 -42.75
CA LEU A 176 5.42 1.62 -42.28
C LEU A 176 4.60 2.24 -43.41
N SER A 177 3.34 1.92 -43.49
CA SER A 177 2.38 2.57 -44.38
C SER A 177 1.13 3.00 -43.59
N PRO A 178 0.73 4.25 -43.67
CA PRO A 178 1.43 5.38 -44.32
C PRO A 178 2.73 5.74 -43.60
N ALA A 179 3.54 6.62 -44.17
CA ALA A 179 4.71 7.18 -43.51
C ALA A 179 4.29 7.86 -42.19
N PHE A 180 5.15 7.82 -41.16
CA PHE A 180 4.83 8.32 -39.84
C PHE A 180 4.36 9.80 -39.88
N LYS A 181 3.25 10.07 -39.20
CA LYS A 181 2.76 11.41 -38.84
C LYS A 181 2.16 11.35 -37.44
N GLY A 182 2.52 12.29 -36.57
CA GLY A 182 2.07 12.30 -35.15
C GLY A 182 0.53 12.30 -34.97
N SER A 183 -0.23 12.70 -35.99
CA SER A 183 -1.70 12.66 -35.95
C SER A 183 -2.32 11.34 -36.44
N THR A 184 -1.50 10.40 -36.94
CA THR A 184 -1.98 9.12 -37.46
C THR A 184 -1.90 8.04 -36.37
N THR A 185 -3.01 7.39 -36.11
CA THR A 185 -3.13 6.38 -35.02
C THR A 185 -3.10 4.93 -35.52
N LYS A 186 -3.14 4.72 -36.86
CA LYS A 186 -3.13 3.37 -37.46
C LYS A 186 -2.08 3.28 -38.53
N TYR A 187 -1.24 2.27 -38.43
CA TYR A 187 -0.18 1.96 -39.39
C TYR A 187 -0.24 0.48 -39.76
N THR A 188 0.16 0.15 -40.95
CA THR A 188 0.46 -1.21 -41.41
C THR A 188 1.94 -1.34 -41.63
N ALA A 189 2.49 -2.51 -41.37
CA ALA A 189 3.88 -2.83 -41.65
C ALA A 189 3.94 -4.01 -42.62
N THR A 190 4.76 -3.87 -43.67
CA THR A 190 5.04 -4.95 -44.59
C THR A 190 6.47 -5.43 -44.37
N VAL A 191 6.61 -6.73 -44.13
CA VAL A 191 7.90 -7.42 -43.94
C VAL A 191 7.98 -8.62 -44.89
N ASP A 192 9.19 -9.05 -45.20
CA ASP A 192 9.41 -10.26 -46.00
C ASP A 192 8.97 -11.51 -45.21
N ASN A 193 8.51 -12.55 -45.94
CA ASN A 193 8.03 -13.79 -45.32
C ASN A 193 9.11 -14.56 -44.52
N SER A 194 10.38 -14.26 -44.70
CA SER A 194 11.50 -14.82 -43.97
C SER A 194 11.77 -14.15 -42.62
N VAL A 195 11.10 -13.00 -42.33
CA VAL A 195 11.31 -12.23 -41.08
C VAL A 195 10.63 -12.91 -39.92
N THR A 196 11.41 -13.32 -38.92
CA THR A 196 10.95 -13.98 -37.69
C THR A 196 10.73 -13.01 -36.52
N SER A 197 11.29 -11.79 -36.61
CA SER A 197 11.12 -10.74 -35.58
C SER A 197 11.27 -9.36 -36.18
N ILE A 198 10.56 -8.38 -35.62
CA ILE A 198 10.67 -6.96 -35.96
C ILE A 198 11.00 -6.14 -34.72
N ALA A 199 11.86 -5.14 -34.84
CA ALA A 199 12.09 -4.14 -33.83
C ALA A 199 11.18 -2.93 -34.11
N VAL A 200 10.47 -2.45 -33.10
CA VAL A 200 9.64 -1.24 -33.15
C VAL A 200 10.26 -0.20 -32.22
N SER A 201 10.57 0.99 -32.73
CA SER A 201 11.09 2.11 -31.94
C SER A 201 10.13 3.28 -32.03
N ALA A 202 9.80 3.85 -30.87
CA ALA A 202 8.90 4.98 -30.70
C ALA A 202 9.57 6.04 -29.80
N THR A 203 9.51 7.32 -30.16
CA THR A 203 10.08 8.45 -29.39
C THR A 203 9.09 9.60 -29.31
#